data_0aa854e453d9b9a8a1ccef49aaf2d03a
#
_entry.id   0aa854e453d9b9a8a1ccef49aaf2d03a
#
_cell.length_a   1.000
_cell.length_b   1.000
_cell.length_c   1.000
_cell.angle_alpha   90.00
_cell.angle_beta   90.00
_cell.angle_gamma   90.00
#
_symmetry.space_group_name_H-M   'P 1'
#
loop_
_entity.id
_entity.type
_entity.pdbx_description
1 polymer ?
#
loop_
_entity_poly.entity_id
_entity_poly.type
_entity_poly.pdbx_seq_one_letter_code
_entity_poly.pdbx_strand_id
1 'polypeptide(L)'
;MPDELAHPPLAELLGDRYTESAFERSFYRRDLGVVPPRLAALIGDTLPQAVARPRTADEVAAILRYAAERRLAVTPRAAATTAYWNAVPLAGGLLLDLSGLTGPVEINEARLTATVLPGTRWAEFDRALRRRGFAVLSYPTSAPAATVGGWLCMEGYGIGSLKYGGVQGQLRELEAALANGQLTRVPGASEKPGALRATGFAGSEGTLAIITRAELVIRRAPAAIGHHLLTFPDMAAATGAAAELAAARPTPFYAHFAAESYSRFLRRAGFTPAADSPLLAITYDGDPDEVARGDHNVGRAVAHWRGEALSAALAQREWDERFLALRLKRAGPSVLGAESWLPAARLADYADGVAKLAAQQGLPIATYGTIVAPGWATVMSLYGCDESRPLPYLLALSLTKKLYDVAFRHGGRPYGIGVWNTPYLAQAMSAEELAMRRATKRTFDPANILNPGKVYAPPRLLWPPTFRLGMELLAGARRVSKGWL
;
A
#
# COMPACT_ATOMS: atom_id res chain seq x y z
N MET A 1 21.58 -20.04 -26.51
CA MET A 1 20.38 -20.83 -26.78
C MET A 1 19.20 -20.16 -26.07
N PRO A 2 18.48 -19.25 -26.71
CA PRO A 2 17.37 -18.50 -26.07
C PRO A 2 15.97 -18.92 -26.56
N ASP A 3 15.78 -20.03 -27.26
CA ASP A 3 14.55 -20.29 -28.03
C ASP A 3 13.63 -21.41 -27.50
N GLU A 4 13.81 -21.90 -26.27
CA GLU A 4 12.96 -22.98 -25.74
C GLU A 4 11.93 -22.55 -24.69
N LEU A 5 11.52 -21.29 -24.66
CA LEU A 5 10.59 -20.78 -23.66
C LEU A 5 9.18 -20.49 -24.20
N ALA A 6 8.88 -20.94 -25.40
CA ALA A 6 7.50 -20.88 -25.90
C ALA A 6 6.58 -21.72 -25.01
N HIS A 7 5.45 -21.13 -24.60
CA HIS A 7 4.41 -21.79 -23.80
C HIS A 7 3.15 -22.02 -24.67
N PRO A 8 3.21 -22.88 -25.73
CA PRO A 8 2.11 -23.03 -26.68
C PRO A 8 0.75 -23.26 -26.02
N PRO A 9 0.62 -24.11 -24.95
CA PRO A 9 -0.68 -24.34 -24.32
C PRO A 9 -1.28 -23.06 -23.69
N LEU A 10 -0.46 -22.12 -23.22
CA LEU A 10 -0.96 -20.84 -22.69
C LEU A 10 -1.34 -19.88 -23.81
N ALA A 11 -0.63 -19.89 -24.93
CA ALA A 11 -0.97 -19.11 -26.12
C ALA A 11 -2.29 -19.60 -26.73
N GLU A 12 -2.51 -20.91 -26.78
CA GLU A 12 -3.79 -21.50 -27.24
C GLU A 12 -4.95 -21.13 -26.30
N LEU A 13 -4.74 -21.22 -24.99
CA LEU A 13 -5.76 -20.89 -23.98
C LEU A 13 -6.17 -19.43 -24.00
N LEU A 14 -5.20 -18.52 -24.15
CA LEU A 14 -5.41 -17.09 -23.93
C LEU A 14 -5.48 -16.26 -25.22
N GLY A 15 -4.98 -16.77 -26.34
CA GLY A 15 -4.90 -16.04 -27.61
C GLY A 15 -4.09 -14.73 -27.47
N ASP A 16 -4.66 -13.62 -27.89
CA ASP A 16 -4.08 -12.26 -27.82
C ASP A 16 -3.81 -11.76 -26.40
N ARG A 17 -4.32 -12.45 -25.40
CA ARG A 17 -4.10 -12.15 -23.97
C ARG A 17 -2.82 -12.81 -23.41
N TYR A 18 -2.08 -13.53 -24.24
CA TYR A 18 -0.75 -14.06 -23.95
C TYR A 18 0.31 -13.37 -24.82
N THR A 19 1.46 -13.02 -24.26
CA THR A 19 2.54 -12.41 -25.03
C THR A 19 3.92 -12.76 -24.50
N GLU A 20 4.85 -13.00 -25.41
CA GLU A 20 6.30 -13.09 -25.18
C GLU A 20 7.05 -11.91 -25.77
N SER A 21 6.35 -10.92 -26.33
CA SER A 21 6.93 -9.71 -26.88
C SER A 21 7.85 -9.01 -25.86
N ALA A 22 9.12 -8.84 -26.20
CA ALA A 22 10.08 -8.15 -25.33
C ALA A 22 9.65 -6.72 -25.00
N PHE A 23 9.00 -6.05 -25.95
CA PHE A 23 8.46 -4.70 -25.76
C PHE A 23 7.36 -4.72 -24.69
N GLU A 24 6.32 -5.57 -24.82
CA GLU A 24 5.23 -5.64 -23.83
C GLU A 24 5.73 -6.09 -22.45
N ARG A 25 6.58 -7.12 -22.40
CA ARG A 25 7.16 -7.60 -21.14
C ARG A 25 7.93 -6.49 -20.39
N SER A 26 8.55 -5.57 -21.11
CA SER A 26 9.33 -4.48 -20.52
C SER A 26 8.50 -3.53 -19.65
N PHE A 27 7.20 -3.38 -19.90
CA PHE A 27 6.29 -2.56 -19.07
C PHE A 27 6.09 -3.13 -17.66
N TYR A 28 6.30 -4.43 -17.49
CA TYR A 28 6.06 -5.13 -16.24
C TYR A 28 7.29 -5.25 -15.33
N ARG A 29 8.43 -4.69 -15.74
CA ARG A 29 9.69 -4.74 -14.98
C ARG A 29 9.70 -3.91 -13.70
N ARG A 30 8.70 -3.08 -13.46
CA ARG A 30 8.64 -2.15 -12.34
C ARG A 30 7.21 -1.94 -11.84
N ASP A 31 7.08 -1.53 -10.59
CA ASP A 31 5.86 -0.94 -10.02
C ASP A 31 6.06 0.59 -9.84
N LEU A 32 5.41 1.23 -8.84
CA LEU A 32 5.66 2.66 -8.55
C LEU A 32 7.05 2.92 -7.95
N GLY A 33 7.69 1.90 -7.36
CA GLY A 33 9.06 1.95 -6.85
C GLY A 33 10.07 1.89 -7.98
N VAL A 34 10.44 3.03 -8.53
CA VAL A 34 11.41 3.12 -9.62
C VAL A 34 12.81 2.89 -9.08
N VAL A 35 13.57 2.02 -9.75
CA VAL A 35 14.97 1.70 -9.43
C VAL A 35 15.77 1.73 -10.73
N PRO A 36 16.97 2.31 -10.74
CA PRO A 36 17.84 2.27 -11.91
C PRO A 36 18.01 0.84 -12.43
N PRO A 37 17.89 0.59 -13.75
CA PRO A 37 17.91 -0.77 -14.30
C PRO A 37 19.14 -1.60 -13.92
N ARG A 38 20.33 -0.96 -13.86
CA ARG A 38 21.58 -1.63 -13.44
C ARG A 38 21.54 -2.09 -11.99
N LEU A 39 20.86 -1.35 -11.10
CA LEU A 39 20.68 -1.74 -9.71
C LEU A 39 19.60 -2.82 -9.54
N ALA A 40 18.54 -2.71 -10.33
CA ALA A 40 17.49 -3.72 -10.38
C ALA A 40 18.07 -5.09 -10.72
N ALA A 41 18.96 -5.16 -11.71
CA ALA A 41 19.62 -6.39 -12.16
C ALA A 41 20.49 -7.06 -11.07
N LEU A 42 20.96 -6.33 -10.06
CA LEU A 42 21.69 -6.90 -8.91
C LEU A 42 20.77 -7.65 -7.94
N ILE A 43 19.47 -7.35 -7.96
CA ILE A 43 18.50 -7.95 -7.04
C ILE A 43 17.85 -9.18 -7.68
N GLY A 44 17.58 -9.14 -8.98
CA GLY A 44 16.99 -10.25 -9.73
C GLY A 44 16.69 -9.90 -11.16
N ASP A 45 16.27 -10.89 -11.95
CA ASP A 45 15.80 -10.68 -13.32
C ASP A 45 14.36 -10.16 -13.29
N THR A 46 14.20 -8.85 -13.49
CA THR A 46 12.90 -8.18 -13.45
C THR A 46 12.11 -8.27 -14.76
N LEU A 47 12.64 -8.94 -15.81
CA LEU A 47 11.93 -9.14 -17.06
C LEU A 47 11.23 -10.52 -17.03
N PRO A 48 9.88 -10.58 -17.07
CA PRO A 48 9.18 -11.85 -17.14
C PRO A 48 9.45 -12.54 -18.48
N GLN A 49 9.37 -13.87 -18.52
CA GLN A 49 9.49 -14.66 -19.76
C GLN A 49 8.26 -14.46 -20.65
N ALA A 50 7.09 -14.39 -20.03
CA ALA A 50 5.83 -14.12 -20.72
C ALA A 50 4.85 -13.37 -19.79
N VAL A 51 3.81 -12.80 -20.41
CA VAL A 51 2.68 -12.16 -19.71
C VAL A 51 1.40 -12.88 -20.08
N ALA A 52 0.66 -13.33 -19.08
CA ALA A 52 -0.65 -13.96 -19.21
C ALA A 52 -1.73 -13.06 -18.56
N ARG A 53 -2.83 -12.80 -19.27
CA ARG A 53 -3.92 -11.91 -18.88
C ARG A 53 -5.24 -12.67 -18.78
N PRO A 54 -5.47 -13.45 -17.70
CA PRO A 54 -6.71 -14.20 -17.53
C PRO A 54 -7.90 -13.28 -17.28
N ARG A 55 -9.09 -13.74 -17.66
CA ARG A 55 -10.38 -13.08 -17.41
C ARG A 55 -11.31 -13.88 -16.52
N THR A 56 -10.99 -15.15 -16.27
CA THR A 56 -11.79 -16.04 -15.43
C THR A 56 -10.95 -16.75 -14.37
N ALA A 57 -11.60 -17.23 -13.31
CA ALA A 57 -10.95 -18.05 -12.29
C ALA A 57 -10.39 -19.36 -12.87
N ASP A 58 -11.09 -19.98 -13.82
CA ASP A 58 -10.66 -21.21 -14.46
C ASP A 58 -9.39 -21.01 -15.30
N GLU A 59 -9.27 -19.89 -16.00
CA GLU A 59 -8.03 -19.53 -16.71
C GLU A 59 -6.86 -19.33 -15.72
N VAL A 60 -7.08 -18.64 -14.58
CA VAL A 60 -6.07 -18.54 -13.52
C VAL A 60 -5.65 -19.92 -13.03
N ALA A 61 -6.61 -20.79 -12.75
CA ALA A 61 -6.36 -22.16 -12.30
C ALA A 61 -5.56 -22.99 -13.33
N ALA A 62 -5.89 -22.87 -14.61
CA ALA A 62 -5.18 -23.55 -15.70
C ALA A 62 -3.73 -23.06 -15.83
N ILE A 63 -3.51 -21.75 -15.77
CA ILE A 63 -2.16 -21.13 -15.79
C ILE A 63 -1.32 -21.62 -14.62
N LEU A 64 -1.90 -21.68 -13.41
CA LEU A 64 -1.17 -22.14 -12.22
C LEU A 64 -0.84 -23.64 -12.29
N ARG A 65 -1.74 -24.51 -12.77
CA ARG A 65 -1.42 -25.93 -13.03
C ARG A 65 -0.24 -26.07 -13.98
N TYR A 66 -0.31 -25.37 -15.11
CA TYR A 66 0.77 -25.35 -16.08
C TYR A 66 2.12 -24.93 -15.47
N ALA A 67 2.08 -23.84 -14.68
CA ALA A 67 3.28 -23.33 -14.01
C ALA A 67 3.82 -24.31 -12.94
N ALA A 68 2.93 -24.95 -12.17
CA ALA A 68 3.32 -25.92 -11.15
C ALA A 68 4.01 -27.15 -11.73
N GLU A 69 3.47 -27.72 -12.83
CA GLU A 69 4.07 -28.87 -13.54
C GLU A 69 5.48 -28.58 -14.03
N ARG A 70 5.76 -27.33 -14.42
CA ARG A 70 7.04 -26.88 -14.98
C ARG A 70 7.94 -26.13 -13.99
N ARG A 71 7.48 -25.98 -12.74
CA ARG A 71 8.15 -25.18 -11.70
C ARG A 71 8.48 -23.76 -12.15
N LEU A 72 7.61 -23.16 -12.95
CA LEU A 72 7.74 -21.79 -13.42
C LEU A 72 7.32 -20.81 -12.32
N ALA A 73 8.12 -19.80 -12.09
CA ALA A 73 7.75 -18.70 -11.20
C ALA A 73 6.55 -17.94 -11.78
N VAL A 74 5.60 -17.58 -10.92
CA VAL A 74 4.42 -16.76 -11.26
C VAL A 74 4.39 -15.53 -10.40
N THR A 75 4.47 -14.35 -11.03
CA THR A 75 4.32 -13.08 -10.34
C THR A 75 2.93 -12.50 -10.61
N PRO A 76 2.03 -12.48 -9.62
CA PRO A 76 0.73 -11.82 -9.77
C PRO A 76 0.89 -10.30 -9.78
N ARG A 77 0.14 -9.67 -10.66
CA ARG A 77 0.11 -8.22 -10.81
C ARG A 77 -1.30 -7.77 -11.17
N ALA A 78 -1.71 -6.64 -10.63
CA ALA A 78 -2.85 -5.89 -11.11
C ALA A 78 -2.42 -4.45 -11.43
N ALA A 79 -2.96 -3.43 -10.79
CA ALA A 79 -2.58 -2.03 -11.06
C ALA A 79 -1.15 -1.65 -10.61
N ALA A 80 -0.50 -2.47 -9.80
CA ALA A 80 0.86 -2.24 -9.27
C ALA A 80 1.08 -0.84 -8.66
N THR A 81 0.08 -0.36 -7.91
CA THR A 81 0.11 0.93 -7.19
C THR A 81 0.94 0.89 -5.90
N THR A 82 1.75 -0.13 -5.71
CA THR A 82 2.72 -0.31 -4.63
C THR A 82 4.11 0.15 -5.07
N ALA A 83 4.96 0.52 -4.10
CA ALA A 83 6.36 0.88 -4.34
C ALA A 83 7.36 -0.10 -3.71
N TYR A 84 6.89 -1.27 -3.25
CA TYR A 84 7.72 -2.26 -2.53
C TYR A 84 8.22 -3.41 -3.40
N TRP A 85 7.99 -3.37 -4.71
CA TRP A 85 8.30 -4.44 -5.67
C TRP A 85 7.51 -5.74 -5.46
N ASN A 86 6.32 -5.65 -4.89
CA ASN A 86 5.41 -6.78 -4.75
C ASN A 86 5.04 -7.40 -6.11
N ALA A 87 4.83 -6.56 -7.12
CA ALA A 87 4.35 -6.94 -8.45
C ALA A 87 5.47 -6.98 -9.51
N VAL A 88 6.75 -6.98 -9.09
CA VAL A 88 7.92 -7.04 -9.99
C VAL A 88 8.42 -8.48 -10.07
N PRO A 89 8.55 -9.11 -11.24
CA PRO A 89 9.06 -10.47 -11.36
C PRO A 89 10.56 -10.53 -11.05
N LEU A 90 10.94 -11.19 -9.95
CA LEU A 90 12.35 -11.31 -9.54
C LEU A 90 13.02 -12.58 -10.03
N ALA A 91 12.23 -13.58 -10.41
CA ALA A 91 12.70 -14.89 -10.86
C ALA A 91 12.33 -15.14 -12.33
N GLY A 92 12.13 -14.08 -13.10
CA GLY A 92 11.62 -14.22 -14.47
C GLY A 92 10.23 -14.89 -14.48
N GLY A 93 10.06 -15.97 -15.23
CA GLY A 93 8.84 -16.79 -15.26
C GLY A 93 7.63 -16.05 -15.85
N LEU A 94 6.44 -16.42 -15.43
CA LEU A 94 5.19 -15.85 -15.92
C LEU A 94 4.79 -14.65 -15.07
N LEU A 95 4.44 -13.55 -15.73
CA LEU A 95 3.69 -12.46 -15.07
C LEU A 95 2.21 -12.69 -15.34
N LEU A 96 1.44 -12.77 -14.26
CA LEU A 96 0.00 -12.95 -14.28
C LEU A 96 -0.70 -11.61 -14.07
N ASP A 97 -1.12 -10.97 -15.16
CA ASP A 97 -1.81 -9.67 -15.10
C ASP A 97 -3.31 -9.88 -14.84
N LEU A 98 -3.71 -9.60 -13.62
CA LEU A 98 -5.07 -9.78 -13.12
C LEU A 98 -5.97 -8.54 -13.33
N SER A 99 -5.48 -7.50 -13.98
CA SER A 99 -6.26 -6.27 -14.20
C SER A 99 -7.50 -6.49 -15.07
N GLY A 100 -7.48 -7.52 -15.91
CA GLY A 100 -8.61 -7.94 -16.74
C GLY A 100 -9.62 -8.85 -16.04
N LEU A 101 -9.36 -9.30 -14.81
CA LEU A 101 -10.26 -10.14 -14.03
C LEU A 101 -11.33 -9.26 -13.37
N THR A 102 -12.24 -8.75 -14.18
CA THR A 102 -13.30 -7.79 -13.81
C THR A 102 -14.66 -8.30 -14.25
N GLY A 103 -15.72 -7.82 -13.61
CA GLY A 103 -17.10 -8.20 -13.93
C GLY A 103 -18.11 -7.35 -13.16
N PRO A 104 -19.40 -7.66 -13.30
CA PRO A 104 -20.46 -7.00 -12.55
C PRO A 104 -20.27 -7.14 -11.04
N VAL A 105 -20.62 -6.09 -10.29
CA VAL A 105 -20.70 -6.13 -8.83
C VAL A 105 -22.06 -6.70 -8.43
N GLU A 106 -22.06 -7.81 -7.72
CA GLU A 106 -23.27 -8.47 -7.22
C GLU A 106 -23.54 -8.00 -5.78
N ILE A 107 -24.65 -7.30 -5.55
CA ILE A 107 -25.02 -6.75 -4.25
C ILE A 107 -26.07 -7.65 -3.60
N ASN A 108 -25.80 -8.09 -2.37
CA ASN A 108 -26.76 -8.75 -1.49
C ASN A 108 -27.22 -7.74 -0.42
N GLU A 109 -28.34 -7.09 -0.66
CA GLU A 109 -28.88 -6.05 0.21
C GLU A 109 -29.28 -6.57 1.59
N ALA A 110 -29.81 -7.80 1.66
CA ALA A 110 -30.23 -8.40 2.93
C ALA A 110 -29.06 -8.71 3.86
N ARG A 111 -27.90 -9.08 3.28
CA ARG A 111 -26.68 -9.39 4.04
C ARG A 111 -25.73 -8.22 4.18
N LEU A 112 -26.00 -7.10 3.50
CA LEU A 112 -25.10 -5.97 3.36
C LEU A 112 -23.71 -6.43 2.91
N THR A 113 -23.67 -7.21 1.83
CA THR A 113 -22.44 -7.69 1.21
C THR A 113 -22.44 -7.42 -0.29
N ALA A 114 -21.27 -7.33 -0.88
CA ALA A 114 -21.10 -7.28 -2.32
C ALA A 114 -19.98 -8.20 -2.77
N THR A 115 -20.25 -8.93 -3.85
CA THR A 115 -19.24 -9.76 -4.52
C THR A 115 -18.60 -8.97 -5.66
N VAL A 116 -17.28 -9.03 -5.72
CA VAL A 116 -16.47 -8.28 -6.69
C VAL A 116 -15.28 -9.12 -7.16
N LEU A 117 -14.90 -8.96 -8.42
CA LEU A 117 -13.70 -9.58 -8.98
C LEU A 117 -12.45 -8.75 -8.68
N PRO A 118 -11.29 -9.39 -8.47
CA PRO A 118 -10.09 -8.76 -7.90
C PRO A 118 -9.44 -7.69 -8.78
N GLY A 119 -9.64 -7.72 -10.10
CA GLY A 119 -9.15 -6.72 -11.04
C GLY A 119 -9.96 -5.42 -11.03
N THR A 120 -11.14 -5.40 -10.41
CA THR A 120 -12.00 -4.21 -10.31
C THR A 120 -11.31 -3.12 -9.49
N ARG A 121 -11.28 -1.88 -10.00
CA ARG A 121 -10.72 -0.74 -9.26
C ARG A 121 -11.65 -0.32 -8.12
N TRP A 122 -11.07 0.11 -6.99
CA TRP A 122 -11.86 0.53 -5.82
C TRP A 122 -12.83 1.67 -6.13
N ALA A 123 -12.42 2.66 -6.94
CA ALA A 123 -13.30 3.75 -7.34
C ALA A 123 -14.47 3.29 -8.22
N GLU A 124 -14.28 2.24 -9.02
CA GLU A 124 -15.36 1.64 -9.82
C GLU A 124 -16.29 0.83 -8.94
N PHE A 125 -15.75 0.08 -7.99
CA PHE A 125 -16.52 -0.67 -7.01
C PHE A 125 -17.40 0.25 -6.16
N ASP A 126 -16.83 1.30 -5.53
CA ASP A 126 -17.60 2.27 -4.75
C ASP A 126 -18.67 2.98 -5.60
N ARG A 127 -18.34 3.35 -6.85
CA ARG A 127 -19.30 3.96 -7.77
C ARG A 127 -20.46 3.02 -8.10
N ALA A 128 -20.21 1.73 -8.29
CA ALA A 128 -21.24 0.72 -8.55
C ALA A 128 -22.17 0.58 -7.33
N LEU A 129 -21.63 0.58 -6.12
CA LEU A 129 -22.38 0.53 -4.87
C LEU A 129 -23.23 1.78 -4.68
N ARG A 130 -22.66 2.98 -4.87
CA ARG A 130 -23.36 4.27 -4.67
C ARG A 130 -24.57 4.44 -5.58
N ARG A 131 -24.53 3.93 -6.81
CA ARG A 131 -25.72 3.93 -7.70
C ARG A 131 -26.89 3.13 -7.14
N ARG A 132 -26.66 2.25 -6.17
CA ARG A 132 -27.66 1.42 -5.50
C ARG A 132 -27.90 1.85 -4.05
N GLY A 133 -27.39 3.02 -3.62
CA GLY A 133 -27.55 3.53 -2.26
C GLY A 133 -26.66 2.87 -1.21
N PHE A 134 -25.56 2.24 -1.65
CA PHE A 134 -24.57 1.62 -0.77
C PHE A 134 -23.20 2.28 -0.90
N ALA A 135 -22.28 1.95 0.00
CA ALA A 135 -20.90 2.42 -0.01
C ALA A 135 -19.97 1.35 0.56
N VAL A 136 -18.70 1.42 0.20
CA VAL A 136 -17.64 0.64 0.85
C VAL A 136 -17.40 1.15 2.29
N LEU A 137 -16.79 0.32 3.14
CA LEU A 137 -16.43 0.71 4.50
C LEU A 137 -15.11 1.49 4.52
N SER A 138 -14.08 0.94 3.90
CA SER A 138 -12.79 1.62 3.73
C SER A 138 -12.20 1.32 2.36
N TYR A 139 -11.30 2.20 1.88
CA TYR A 139 -10.66 2.09 0.57
C TYR A 139 -9.29 2.79 0.57
N PRO A 140 -8.39 2.42 -0.37
CA PRO A 140 -7.06 3.02 -0.42
C PRO A 140 -7.08 4.47 -0.93
N THR A 141 -6.10 5.28 -0.55
CA THR A 141 -5.85 6.60 -1.16
C THR A 141 -5.49 6.52 -2.64
N SER A 142 -5.14 5.35 -3.13
CA SER A 142 -4.92 5.04 -4.56
C SER A 142 -6.15 4.44 -5.27
N ALA A 143 -7.36 4.55 -4.68
CA ALA A 143 -8.60 3.94 -5.20
C ALA A 143 -8.89 4.15 -6.69
N PRO A 144 -8.54 5.30 -7.32
CA PRO A 144 -8.74 5.48 -8.76
C PRO A 144 -7.96 4.47 -9.63
N ALA A 145 -6.85 3.93 -9.13
CA ALA A 145 -6.01 2.96 -9.84
C ALA A 145 -5.94 1.60 -9.15
N ALA A 146 -5.87 1.56 -7.82
CA ALA A 146 -5.74 0.33 -7.05
C ALA A 146 -6.93 -0.60 -7.23
N THR A 147 -6.65 -1.90 -7.40
CA THR A 147 -7.67 -2.94 -7.54
C THR A 147 -8.04 -3.55 -6.19
N VAL A 148 -9.23 -4.13 -6.12
CA VAL A 148 -9.72 -4.80 -4.91
C VAL A 148 -8.78 -5.91 -4.47
N GLY A 149 -8.40 -6.82 -5.38
CA GLY A 149 -7.50 -7.93 -5.06
C GLY A 149 -6.11 -7.47 -4.64
N GLY A 150 -5.57 -6.44 -5.29
CA GLY A 150 -4.26 -5.89 -4.94
C GLY A 150 -4.23 -5.32 -3.52
N TRP A 151 -5.25 -4.59 -3.11
CA TRP A 151 -5.32 -4.01 -1.76
C TRP A 151 -5.62 -5.04 -0.68
N LEU A 152 -6.45 -6.05 -0.98
CA LEU A 152 -6.66 -7.21 -0.10
C LEU A 152 -5.33 -7.93 0.19
N CYS A 153 -4.53 -8.20 -0.86
CA CYS A 153 -3.21 -8.84 -0.71
C CYS A 153 -2.22 -8.03 0.12
N MET A 154 -2.40 -6.70 0.22
CA MET A 154 -1.55 -5.80 1.03
C MET A 154 -2.04 -5.65 2.47
N GLU A 155 -3.15 -6.27 2.88
CA GLU A 155 -3.79 -6.01 4.17
C GLU A 155 -4.03 -4.51 4.42
N GLY A 156 -4.57 -3.84 3.39
CA GLY A 156 -4.54 -2.39 3.29
C GLY A 156 -5.37 -1.64 4.33
N TYR A 157 -4.85 -0.49 4.71
CA TYR A 157 -5.53 0.53 5.51
C TYR A 157 -5.55 1.85 4.72
N GLY A 158 -6.62 2.63 4.88
CA GLY A 158 -6.80 3.87 4.13
C GLY A 158 -7.97 4.70 4.63
N ILE A 159 -8.64 5.38 3.70
CA ILE A 159 -9.82 6.20 4.00
C ILE A 159 -10.94 5.31 4.52
N GLY A 160 -11.55 5.69 5.64
CA GLY A 160 -12.58 4.90 6.33
C GLY A 160 -12.03 3.90 7.37
N SER A 161 -10.73 3.60 7.34
CA SER A 161 -10.16 2.58 8.25
C SER A 161 -10.22 2.97 9.73
N LEU A 162 -10.18 4.25 10.07
CA LEU A 162 -10.33 4.71 11.45
C LEU A 162 -11.70 4.32 12.02
N LYS A 163 -12.77 4.43 11.22
CA LYS A 163 -14.15 4.14 11.62
C LYS A 163 -14.50 2.65 11.49
N TYR A 164 -13.98 1.96 10.46
CA TYR A 164 -14.44 0.64 10.05
C TYR A 164 -13.34 -0.44 10.04
N GLY A 165 -12.09 -0.08 10.35
CA GLY A 165 -10.97 -1.01 10.31
C GLY A 165 -10.36 -1.19 8.91
N GLY A 166 -9.30 -1.99 8.83
CA GLY A 166 -8.65 -2.36 7.59
C GLY A 166 -9.49 -3.29 6.71
N VAL A 167 -9.03 -3.47 5.47
CA VAL A 167 -9.78 -4.24 4.46
C VAL A 167 -10.04 -5.69 4.84
N GLN A 168 -9.15 -6.32 5.60
CA GLN A 168 -9.31 -7.71 6.06
C GLN A 168 -10.54 -7.90 6.96
N GLY A 169 -10.92 -6.90 7.75
CA GLY A 169 -12.11 -6.92 8.60
C GLY A 169 -13.44 -6.86 7.81
N GLN A 170 -13.36 -6.47 6.53
CA GLN A 170 -14.52 -6.36 5.64
C GLN A 170 -14.77 -7.64 4.83
N LEU A 171 -13.82 -8.58 4.84
CA LEU A 171 -13.86 -9.78 4.03
C LEU A 171 -14.81 -10.84 4.64
N ARG A 172 -15.85 -11.24 3.88
CA ARG A 172 -16.81 -12.28 4.26
C ARG A 172 -16.45 -13.63 3.68
N GLU A 173 -16.05 -13.65 2.44
CA GLU A 173 -15.60 -14.85 1.73
C GLU A 173 -14.57 -14.47 0.68
N LEU A 174 -13.66 -15.37 0.41
CA LEU A 174 -12.67 -15.27 -0.63
C LEU A 174 -12.67 -16.55 -1.48
N GLU A 175 -12.61 -16.42 -2.79
CA GLU A 175 -12.22 -17.50 -3.67
C GLU A 175 -10.80 -17.23 -4.17
N ALA A 176 -9.95 -18.27 -4.13
CA ALA A 176 -8.57 -18.17 -4.52
C ALA A 176 -8.11 -19.42 -5.26
N ALA A 177 -7.21 -19.24 -6.22
CA ALA A 177 -6.48 -20.32 -6.88
C ALA A 177 -5.15 -20.57 -6.15
N LEU A 178 -4.95 -21.79 -5.66
CA LEU A 178 -3.71 -22.25 -5.02
C LEU A 178 -2.62 -22.51 -6.07
N ALA A 179 -1.37 -22.66 -5.64
CA ALA A 179 -0.23 -22.90 -6.54
C ALA A 179 -0.40 -24.09 -7.49
N ASN A 180 -1.14 -25.12 -7.07
CA ASN A 180 -1.47 -26.29 -7.90
C ASN A 180 -2.66 -26.09 -8.84
N GLY A 181 -3.22 -24.88 -8.91
CA GLY A 181 -4.39 -24.53 -9.71
C GLY A 181 -5.74 -24.97 -9.11
N GLN A 182 -5.78 -25.47 -7.88
CA GLN A 182 -7.03 -25.76 -7.19
C GLN A 182 -7.74 -24.46 -6.79
N LEU A 183 -9.00 -24.31 -7.21
CA LEU A 183 -9.87 -23.25 -6.70
C LEU A 183 -10.42 -23.63 -5.33
N THR A 184 -10.34 -22.72 -4.38
CA THR A 184 -10.84 -22.92 -3.02
C THR A 184 -11.63 -21.70 -2.56
N ARG A 185 -12.70 -21.93 -1.81
CA ARG A 185 -13.48 -20.88 -1.13
C ARG A 185 -13.19 -20.91 0.35
N VAL A 186 -12.96 -19.75 0.91
CA VAL A 186 -12.52 -19.59 2.28
C VAL A 186 -13.35 -18.51 2.95
N PRO A 187 -14.00 -18.81 4.09
CA PRO A 187 -14.76 -17.80 4.84
C PRO A 187 -13.81 -16.75 5.45
N GLY A 188 -14.31 -15.52 5.61
CA GLY A 188 -13.60 -14.42 6.25
C GLY A 188 -13.24 -14.71 7.70
N ALA A 189 -14.20 -15.25 8.45
CA ALA A 189 -14.02 -15.73 9.83
C ALA A 189 -14.38 -17.21 9.92
N SER A 190 -13.75 -17.94 10.82
CA SER A 190 -14.09 -19.31 11.15
C SER A 190 -13.97 -19.50 12.67
N GLU A 191 -14.96 -20.11 13.28
CA GLU A 191 -14.95 -20.47 14.71
C GLU A 191 -14.09 -21.72 15.00
N LYS A 192 -13.75 -22.49 13.95
CA LYS A 192 -12.93 -23.70 14.10
C LYS A 192 -11.45 -23.34 14.29
N PRO A 193 -10.81 -23.75 15.39
CA PRO A 193 -9.37 -23.58 15.57
C PRO A 193 -8.60 -24.21 14.42
N GLY A 194 -7.59 -23.49 13.89
CA GLY A 194 -6.76 -23.97 12.78
C GLY A 194 -7.41 -23.98 11.40
N ALA A 195 -8.69 -23.58 11.27
CA ALA A 195 -9.33 -23.48 9.96
C ALA A 195 -8.70 -22.36 9.11
N LEU A 196 -8.59 -22.63 7.81
CA LEU A 196 -8.16 -21.63 6.84
C LEU A 196 -9.18 -20.48 6.83
N ARG A 197 -8.68 -19.26 6.90
CA ARG A 197 -9.48 -18.03 6.89
C ARG A 197 -9.06 -17.17 5.71
N ALA A 198 -10.00 -16.45 5.12
CA ALA A 198 -9.71 -15.51 4.04
C ALA A 198 -8.71 -14.42 4.48
N THR A 199 -8.77 -14.01 5.76
CA THR A 199 -7.80 -13.08 6.36
C THR A 199 -6.37 -13.62 6.39
N GLY A 200 -6.15 -14.93 6.31
CA GLY A 200 -4.81 -15.52 6.18
C GLY A 200 -4.17 -15.29 4.81
N PHE A 201 -4.96 -14.97 3.78
CA PHE A 201 -4.47 -14.56 2.46
C PHE A 201 -4.25 -13.05 2.34
N ALA A 202 -4.93 -12.24 3.19
CA ALA A 202 -4.65 -10.83 3.32
C ALA A 202 -3.22 -10.63 3.83
N GLY A 203 -2.50 -9.63 3.28
CA GLY A 203 -1.09 -9.39 3.62
C GLY A 203 -0.11 -10.45 3.10
N SER A 204 -0.58 -11.44 2.31
CA SER A 204 0.30 -12.44 1.69
C SER A 204 1.05 -11.93 0.45
N GLU A 205 0.65 -10.78 -0.07
CA GLU A 205 1.25 -10.15 -1.26
C GLU A 205 1.35 -11.09 -2.48
N GLY A 206 0.34 -11.96 -2.63
CA GLY A 206 0.28 -12.93 -3.72
C GLY A 206 1.27 -14.09 -3.62
N THR A 207 1.82 -14.34 -2.44
CA THR A 207 2.76 -15.46 -2.22
C THR A 207 2.07 -16.78 -1.85
N LEU A 208 0.81 -16.77 -1.40
CA LEU A 208 0.09 -17.96 -0.94
C LEU A 208 -0.93 -18.46 -1.95
N ALA A 209 -1.62 -17.57 -2.62
CA ALA A 209 -2.65 -17.88 -3.61
C ALA A 209 -2.94 -16.65 -4.48
N ILE A 210 -3.68 -16.87 -5.55
CA ILE A 210 -4.21 -15.81 -6.42
C ILE A 210 -5.69 -15.62 -6.12
N ILE A 211 -6.07 -14.45 -5.64
CA ILE A 211 -7.48 -14.10 -5.38
C ILE A 211 -8.23 -14.05 -6.70
N THR A 212 -9.34 -14.78 -6.81
CA THR A 212 -10.20 -14.81 -8.01
C THR A 212 -11.56 -14.18 -7.78
N ARG A 213 -12.03 -14.07 -6.52
CA ARG A 213 -13.30 -13.45 -6.14
C ARG A 213 -13.25 -13.04 -4.67
N ALA A 214 -13.93 -11.95 -4.31
CA ALA A 214 -14.10 -11.52 -2.92
C ALA A 214 -15.53 -11.10 -2.64
N GLU A 215 -16.10 -11.55 -1.51
CA GLU A 215 -17.32 -11.01 -0.93
C GLU A 215 -16.95 -10.09 0.23
N LEU A 216 -17.32 -8.82 0.12
CA LEU A 216 -16.99 -7.76 1.07
C LEU A 216 -18.24 -7.23 1.76
N VAL A 217 -18.12 -6.86 3.03
CA VAL A 217 -19.14 -6.08 3.73
C VAL A 217 -19.28 -4.71 3.08
N ILE A 218 -20.51 -4.28 2.88
CA ILE A 218 -20.88 -2.94 2.46
C ILE A 218 -21.79 -2.29 3.48
N ARG A 219 -22.03 -0.99 3.35
CA ARG A 219 -22.96 -0.24 4.20
C ARG A 219 -23.92 0.58 3.36
N ARG A 220 -25.00 1.06 3.97
CA ARG A 220 -25.81 2.11 3.34
C ARG A 220 -24.93 3.34 3.10
N ALA A 221 -25.16 4.01 1.98
CA ALA A 221 -24.48 5.27 1.71
C ALA A 221 -24.83 6.29 2.80
N PRO A 222 -23.86 7.08 3.30
CA PRO A 222 -24.14 8.08 4.32
C PRO A 222 -25.11 9.15 3.78
N ALA A 223 -26.04 9.61 4.63
CA ALA A 223 -26.99 10.66 4.29
C ALA A 223 -26.34 12.05 4.37
N ALA A 224 -25.30 12.21 5.19
CA ALA A 224 -24.55 13.44 5.35
C ALA A 224 -23.03 13.19 5.41
N ILE A 225 -22.26 14.17 4.96
CA ILE A 225 -20.79 14.18 5.04
C ILE A 225 -20.35 15.59 5.41
N GLY A 226 -19.48 15.71 6.41
CA GLY A 226 -18.87 16.97 6.85
C GLY A 226 -17.34 16.91 6.70
N HIS A 227 -16.75 17.97 6.16
CA HIS A 227 -15.31 18.08 5.94
C HIS A 227 -14.74 19.27 6.72
N HIS A 228 -13.63 19.05 7.41
CA HIS A 228 -12.90 20.07 8.12
C HIS A 228 -11.43 20.03 7.72
N LEU A 229 -10.82 21.20 7.56
CA LEU A 229 -9.39 21.36 7.40
C LEU A 229 -8.89 22.33 8.45
N LEU A 230 -7.99 21.87 9.30
CA LEU A 230 -7.52 22.56 10.48
C LEU A 230 -6.03 22.82 10.38
N THR A 231 -5.56 23.94 10.92
CA THR A 231 -4.15 24.24 11.11
C THR A 231 -3.82 24.31 12.60
N PHE A 232 -2.54 24.05 12.91
CA PHE A 232 -2.06 24.04 14.29
C PHE A 232 -0.69 24.73 14.39
N PRO A 233 -0.30 25.22 15.58
CA PRO A 233 0.99 25.89 15.76
C PRO A 233 2.18 24.95 15.56
N ASP A 234 2.02 23.66 15.87
CA ASP A 234 3.06 22.63 15.74
C ASP A 234 2.46 21.24 15.54
N MET A 235 3.33 20.26 15.30
CA MET A 235 2.92 18.86 15.11
C MET A 235 2.38 18.21 16.38
N ALA A 236 2.81 18.65 17.56
CA ALA A 236 2.30 18.10 18.82
C ALA A 236 0.82 18.45 18.99
N ALA A 237 0.45 19.69 18.72
CA ALA A 237 -0.94 20.15 18.73
C ALA A 237 -1.78 19.45 17.65
N ALA A 238 -1.28 19.35 16.40
CA ALA A 238 -2.00 18.69 15.32
C ALA A 238 -2.27 17.21 15.60
N THR A 239 -1.27 16.48 16.08
CA THR A 239 -1.41 15.05 16.38
C THR A 239 -2.16 14.78 17.68
N GLY A 240 -2.08 15.69 18.67
CA GLY A 240 -2.91 15.67 19.87
C GLY A 240 -4.40 15.82 19.53
N ALA A 241 -4.74 16.81 18.70
CA ALA A 241 -6.10 17.01 18.20
C ALA A 241 -6.58 15.77 17.39
N ALA A 242 -5.74 15.22 16.54
CA ALA A 242 -6.07 14.00 15.79
C ALA A 242 -6.35 12.80 16.71
N ALA A 243 -5.57 12.61 17.75
CA ALA A 243 -5.77 11.54 18.74
C ALA A 243 -7.06 11.75 19.56
N GLU A 244 -7.34 12.98 20.00
CA GLU A 244 -8.57 13.35 20.70
C GLU A 244 -9.80 13.04 19.84
N LEU A 245 -9.81 13.49 18.58
CA LEU A 245 -10.90 13.26 17.64
C LEU A 245 -11.08 11.78 17.30
N ALA A 246 -9.98 11.03 17.13
CA ALA A 246 -10.04 9.59 16.87
C ALA A 246 -10.63 8.80 18.05
N ALA A 247 -10.47 9.27 19.29
CA ALA A 247 -11.02 8.66 20.48
C ALA A 247 -12.49 9.09 20.76
N ALA A 248 -12.92 10.21 20.17
CA ALA A 248 -14.26 10.77 20.37
C ALA A 248 -15.36 9.93 19.67
N ARG A 249 -16.61 10.22 20.02
CA ARG A 249 -17.80 9.71 19.33
C ARG A 249 -18.64 10.87 18.82
N PRO A 250 -19.05 10.83 17.56
CA PRO A 250 -18.79 9.80 16.55
C PRO A 250 -17.29 9.74 16.14
N THR A 251 -16.87 8.55 15.71
CA THR A 251 -15.51 8.37 15.15
C THR A 251 -15.43 8.99 13.77
N PRO A 252 -14.41 9.79 13.43
CA PRO A 252 -14.21 10.29 12.08
C PRO A 252 -14.10 9.17 11.04
N PHE A 253 -14.66 9.40 9.86
CA PHE A 253 -14.46 8.54 8.71
C PHE A 253 -13.02 8.63 8.18
N TYR A 254 -12.43 9.82 8.23
CA TYR A 254 -11.07 10.07 7.78
C TYR A 254 -10.39 11.11 8.67
N ALA A 255 -9.13 10.86 9.01
CA ALA A 255 -8.28 11.76 9.78
C ALA A 255 -6.88 11.76 9.19
N HIS A 256 -6.55 12.77 8.37
CA HIS A 256 -5.29 12.90 7.66
C HIS A 256 -4.51 14.10 8.16
N PHE A 257 -3.25 13.88 8.51
CA PHE A 257 -2.37 14.96 8.99
C PHE A 257 -1.20 15.15 8.03
N ALA A 258 -0.69 16.37 7.98
CA ALA A 258 0.51 16.72 7.22
C ALA A 258 1.37 17.69 8.01
N ALA A 259 2.68 17.43 8.06
CA ALA A 259 3.64 18.36 8.65
C ALA A 259 3.87 19.55 7.71
N GLU A 260 4.36 20.67 8.26
CA GLU A 260 4.76 21.86 7.50
C GLU A 260 5.70 21.50 6.32
N SER A 261 6.56 20.49 6.50
CA SER A 261 7.47 20.00 5.46
C SER A 261 6.74 19.50 4.22
N TYR A 262 5.52 18.95 4.36
CA TYR A 262 4.68 18.53 3.22
C TYR A 262 4.23 19.75 2.40
N SER A 263 3.78 20.83 3.06
CA SER A 263 3.37 22.08 2.40
C SER A 263 4.54 22.71 1.64
N ARG A 264 5.73 22.74 2.24
CA ARG A 264 6.95 23.21 1.54
C ARG A 264 7.28 22.36 0.32
N PHE A 265 7.12 21.04 0.41
CA PHE A 265 7.38 20.13 -0.70
C PHE A 265 6.33 20.29 -1.83
N LEU A 266 5.05 20.53 -1.49
CA LEU A 266 4.00 20.85 -2.45
C LEU A 266 4.34 22.10 -3.28
N ARG A 267 4.83 23.18 -2.64
CA ARG A 267 5.28 24.38 -3.38
C ARG A 267 6.38 24.08 -4.36
N ARG A 268 7.37 23.26 -3.98
CA ARG A 268 8.44 22.84 -4.91
C ARG A 268 7.88 22.03 -6.09
N ALA A 269 6.80 21.32 -5.88
CA ALA A 269 6.07 20.58 -6.91
C ALA A 269 5.15 21.47 -7.77
N GLY A 270 5.09 22.78 -7.49
CA GLY A 270 4.27 23.76 -8.22
C GLY A 270 2.81 23.81 -7.78
N PHE A 271 2.49 23.35 -6.56
CA PHE A 271 1.15 23.43 -5.99
C PHE A 271 1.08 24.51 -4.90
N THR A 272 -0.13 25.06 -4.71
CA THR A 272 -0.41 25.98 -3.62
C THR A 272 -0.97 25.17 -2.43
N PRO A 273 -0.24 25.01 -1.32
CA PRO A 273 -0.76 24.35 -0.13
C PRO A 273 -1.86 25.20 0.54
N ALA A 274 -2.71 24.57 1.34
CA ALA A 274 -3.76 25.24 2.07
C ALA A 274 -3.21 26.16 3.17
N ALA A 275 -2.12 25.77 3.82
CA ALA A 275 -1.39 26.55 4.81
C ALA A 275 0.09 26.12 4.89
N ASP A 276 0.90 26.92 5.61
CA ASP A 276 2.32 26.63 5.86
C ASP A 276 2.61 26.00 7.22
N SER A 277 1.58 25.82 8.02
CA SER A 277 1.60 25.17 9.31
C SER A 277 1.17 23.70 9.20
N PRO A 278 1.35 22.87 10.26
CA PRO A 278 0.80 21.53 10.31
C PRO A 278 -0.71 21.52 10.05
N LEU A 279 -1.17 20.57 9.27
CA LEU A 279 -2.55 20.41 8.83
C LEU A 279 -3.17 19.14 9.40
N LEU A 280 -4.48 19.19 9.65
CA LEU A 280 -5.31 18.04 9.95
C LEU A 280 -6.63 18.15 9.17
N ALA A 281 -6.84 17.22 8.23
CA ALA A 281 -8.10 17.06 7.53
C ALA A 281 -8.94 16.00 8.23
N ILE A 282 -10.16 16.35 8.61
CA ILE A 282 -11.11 15.47 9.28
C ILE A 282 -12.38 15.39 8.43
N THR A 283 -12.89 14.17 8.26
CA THR A 283 -14.19 13.94 7.62
C THR A 283 -15.05 13.09 8.51
N TYR A 284 -16.28 13.52 8.73
CA TYR A 284 -17.35 12.71 9.31
C TYR A 284 -18.34 12.32 8.24
N ASP A 285 -18.90 11.13 8.37
CA ASP A 285 -19.98 10.65 7.50
C ASP A 285 -20.98 9.82 8.31
N GLY A 286 -22.25 9.87 7.94
CA GLY A 286 -23.33 9.17 8.64
C GLY A 286 -24.68 9.81 8.41
N ASP A 287 -25.50 9.86 9.47
CA ASP A 287 -26.70 10.69 9.50
C ASP A 287 -26.34 12.16 9.83
N PRO A 288 -27.27 13.12 9.60
CA PRO A 288 -27.02 14.52 9.89
C PRO A 288 -26.65 14.82 11.35
N ASP A 289 -27.26 14.11 12.30
CA ASP A 289 -26.96 14.31 13.74
C ASP A 289 -25.58 13.78 14.11
N GLU A 290 -25.15 12.69 13.49
CA GLU A 290 -23.80 12.15 13.66
C GLU A 290 -22.77 13.17 13.16
N VAL A 291 -22.98 13.77 11.98
CA VAL A 291 -22.10 14.79 11.43
C VAL A 291 -22.09 16.04 12.33
N ALA A 292 -23.25 16.53 12.78
CA ALA A 292 -23.33 17.69 13.68
C ALA A 292 -22.60 17.48 15.02
N ARG A 293 -22.66 16.27 15.60
CA ARG A 293 -21.87 15.93 16.79
C ARG A 293 -20.37 15.90 16.47
N GLY A 294 -20.00 15.46 15.27
CA GLY A 294 -18.62 15.52 14.78
C GLY A 294 -18.10 16.95 14.68
N ASP A 295 -18.90 17.85 14.12
CA ASP A 295 -18.59 19.31 14.02
C ASP A 295 -18.35 19.92 15.41
N HIS A 296 -19.18 19.56 16.40
CA HIS A 296 -19.00 19.99 17.78
C HIS A 296 -17.65 19.48 18.37
N ASN A 297 -17.30 18.22 18.13
CA ASN A 297 -16.03 17.66 18.59
C ASN A 297 -14.84 18.39 17.95
N VAL A 298 -14.92 18.73 16.67
CA VAL A 298 -13.90 19.54 15.97
C VAL A 298 -13.74 20.90 16.63
N GLY A 299 -14.85 21.62 16.92
CA GLY A 299 -14.80 22.93 17.58
C GLY A 299 -14.09 22.87 18.95
N ARG A 300 -14.35 21.82 19.73
CA ARG A 300 -13.68 21.58 21.01
C ARG A 300 -12.19 21.31 20.85
N ALA A 301 -11.80 20.42 19.91
CA ALA A 301 -10.40 20.10 19.66
C ALA A 301 -9.61 21.31 19.16
N VAL A 302 -10.20 22.13 18.26
CA VAL A 302 -9.61 23.39 17.80
C VAL A 302 -9.32 24.33 18.97
N ALA A 303 -10.30 24.53 19.87
CA ALA A 303 -10.12 25.41 21.07
C ALA A 303 -9.05 24.84 22.02
N HIS A 304 -9.07 23.53 22.30
CA HIS A 304 -8.15 22.87 23.23
C HIS A 304 -6.70 22.94 22.74
N TRP A 305 -6.49 22.65 21.44
CA TRP A 305 -5.17 22.55 20.83
C TRP A 305 -4.69 23.83 20.15
N ARG A 306 -5.40 24.95 20.34
CA ARG A 306 -5.08 26.26 19.76
C ARG A 306 -4.95 26.21 18.24
N GLY A 307 -5.83 25.42 17.64
CA GLY A 307 -5.91 25.30 16.17
C GLY A 307 -6.76 26.40 15.57
N GLU A 308 -6.81 26.41 14.25
CA GLU A 308 -7.66 27.29 13.45
C GLU A 308 -8.36 26.46 12.35
N ALA A 309 -9.66 26.66 12.19
CA ALA A 309 -10.41 26.04 11.11
C ALA A 309 -10.27 26.87 9.83
N LEU A 310 -9.84 26.25 8.76
CA LEU A 310 -9.81 26.88 7.43
C LEU A 310 -11.19 26.89 6.80
N SER A 311 -11.36 27.63 5.69
CA SER A 311 -12.65 27.76 5.02
C SER A 311 -13.20 26.40 4.55
N ALA A 312 -14.52 26.28 4.50
CA ALA A 312 -15.20 25.09 3.98
C ALA A 312 -14.78 24.76 2.53
N ALA A 313 -14.49 25.77 1.71
CA ALA A 313 -14.00 25.58 0.35
C ALA A 313 -12.62 24.90 0.32
N LEU A 314 -11.72 25.23 1.25
CA LEU A 314 -10.43 24.57 1.38
C LEU A 314 -10.57 23.14 1.91
N ALA A 315 -11.45 22.91 2.87
CA ALA A 315 -11.77 21.58 3.38
C ALA A 315 -12.34 20.65 2.28
N GLN A 316 -13.28 21.17 1.48
CA GLN A 316 -13.82 20.44 0.34
C GLN A 316 -12.75 20.13 -0.71
N ARG A 317 -11.91 21.10 -1.05
CA ARG A 317 -10.80 20.89 -1.99
C ARG A 317 -9.84 19.80 -1.49
N GLU A 318 -9.46 19.80 -0.22
CA GLU A 318 -8.58 18.77 0.36
C GLU A 318 -9.21 17.38 0.28
N TRP A 319 -10.52 17.29 0.53
CA TRP A 319 -11.26 16.05 0.34
C TRP A 319 -11.29 15.59 -1.11
N ASP A 320 -11.53 16.48 -2.06
CA ASP A 320 -11.57 16.15 -3.50
C ASP A 320 -10.19 15.70 -4.02
N GLU A 321 -9.13 16.29 -3.48
CA GLU A 321 -7.73 16.00 -3.79
C GLU A 321 -7.15 14.81 -2.99
N ARG A 322 -7.92 14.14 -2.12
CA ARG A 322 -7.45 13.04 -1.23
C ARG A 322 -6.74 11.89 -1.94
N PHE A 323 -6.92 11.74 -3.24
CA PHE A 323 -6.25 10.74 -4.06
C PHE A 323 -4.93 11.21 -4.70
N LEU A 324 -4.58 12.47 -4.51
CA LEU A 324 -3.44 13.10 -5.19
C LEU A 324 -2.18 13.23 -4.31
N ALA A 325 -2.06 12.42 -3.26
CA ALA A 325 -0.91 12.49 -2.35
C ALA A 325 0.45 12.35 -3.07
N LEU A 326 0.53 11.54 -4.13
CA LEU A 326 1.75 11.37 -4.92
C LEU A 326 2.02 12.48 -5.95
N ARG A 327 1.23 13.56 -5.99
CA ARG A 327 1.52 14.77 -6.80
C ARG A 327 2.89 15.37 -6.44
N LEU A 328 3.41 15.07 -5.26
CA LEU A 328 4.78 15.41 -4.83
C LEU A 328 5.86 14.95 -5.83
N LYS A 329 5.63 13.92 -6.62
CA LYS A 329 6.57 13.47 -7.66
C LYS A 329 6.92 14.55 -8.70
N ARG A 330 6.09 15.58 -8.86
CA ARG A 330 6.39 16.73 -9.74
C ARG A 330 7.56 17.58 -9.25
N ALA A 331 7.96 17.45 -7.99
CA ALA A 331 9.14 18.14 -7.44
C ALA A 331 10.48 17.53 -7.91
N GLY A 332 10.47 16.42 -8.61
CA GLY A 332 11.66 15.75 -9.11
C GLY A 332 11.30 14.54 -9.98
N PRO A 333 12.27 13.90 -10.65
CA PRO A 333 12.01 12.74 -11.50
C PRO A 333 11.38 11.59 -10.72
N SER A 334 11.83 11.37 -9.48
CA SER A 334 11.36 10.32 -8.59
C SER A 334 11.27 10.78 -7.15
N VAL A 335 10.55 10.00 -6.35
CA VAL A 335 10.54 10.10 -4.89
C VAL A 335 10.93 8.76 -4.27
N LEU A 336 11.70 8.83 -3.20
CA LEU A 336 11.99 7.73 -2.29
C LEU A 336 11.45 8.08 -0.90
N GLY A 337 11.34 7.10 -0.02
CA GLY A 337 10.93 7.34 1.35
C GLY A 337 10.63 6.08 2.12
N ALA A 338 10.07 6.26 3.31
CA ALA A 338 9.58 5.21 4.17
C ALA A 338 8.09 5.39 4.44
N GLU A 339 7.36 4.30 4.40
CA GLU A 339 5.99 4.22 4.88
C GLU A 339 5.95 3.28 6.08
N SER A 340 5.45 3.79 7.19
CA SER A 340 5.52 3.11 8.48
C SER A 340 4.18 3.13 9.20
N TRP A 341 3.89 2.05 9.91
CA TRP A 341 2.98 2.08 11.04
C TRP A 341 3.64 2.78 12.21
N LEU A 342 2.91 3.64 12.89
CA LEU A 342 3.39 4.35 14.09
C LEU A 342 2.30 4.43 15.15
N PRO A 343 2.64 4.28 16.44
CA PRO A 343 1.74 4.66 17.52
C PRO A 343 1.37 6.15 17.40
N ALA A 344 0.08 6.49 17.41
CA ALA A 344 -0.39 7.86 17.24
C ALA A 344 0.22 8.83 18.27
N ALA A 345 0.43 8.37 19.50
CA ALA A 345 1.07 9.14 20.56
C ALA A 345 2.56 9.50 20.29
N ARG A 346 3.18 8.88 19.28
CA ARG A 346 4.59 9.11 18.92
C ARG A 346 4.77 9.90 17.62
N LEU A 347 3.69 10.38 17.03
CA LEU A 347 3.72 11.06 15.73
C LEU A 347 4.50 12.38 15.77
N ALA A 348 4.33 13.19 16.84
CA ALA A 348 5.07 14.44 17.01
C ALA A 348 6.58 14.18 17.12
N ASP A 349 7.00 13.26 18.00
CA ASP A 349 8.40 12.89 18.19
C ASP A 349 9.02 12.35 16.89
N TYR A 350 8.25 11.55 16.14
CA TYR A 350 8.66 11.04 14.83
C TYR A 350 8.87 12.19 13.83
N ALA A 351 7.92 13.10 13.72
CA ALA A 351 8.00 14.24 12.81
C ALA A 351 9.22 15.13 13.13
N ASP A 352 9.49 15.39 14.40
CA ASP A 352 10.69 16.11 14.88
C ASP A 352 11.97 15.35 14.51
N GLY A 353 11.99 14.03 14.70
CA GLY A 353 13.10 13.17 14.31
C GLY A 353 13.40 13.25 12.81
N VAL A 354 12.34 13.24 11.98
CA VAL A 354 12.46 13.39 10.52
C VAL A 354 12.93 14.79 10.14
N ALA A 355 12.42 15.84 10.80
CA ALA A 355 12.84 17.22 10.56
C ALA A 355 14.33 17.41 10.89
N LYS A 356 14.81 16.87 12.02
CA LYS A 356 16.24 16.86 12.38
C LYS A 356 17.08 16.12 11.34
N LEU A 357 16.59 14.96 10.87
CA LEU A 357 17.26 14.21 9.82
C LEU A 357 17.32 14.98 8.51
N ALA A 358 16.23 15.65 8.10
CA ALA A 358 16.16 16.51 6.93
C ALA A 358 17.20 17.64 6.99
N ALA A 359 17.29 18.34 8.12
CA ALA A 359 18.28 19.40 8.36
C ALA A 359 19.71 18.88 8.27
N GLN A 360 20.02 17.74 8.93
CA GLN A 360 21.34 17.11 8.90
C GLN A 360 21.77 16.69 7.50
N GLN A 361 20.81 16.30 6.65
CA GLN A 361 21.07 15.83 5.29
C GLN A 361 21.01 16.95 4.24
N GLY A 362 20.56 18.14 4.62
CA GLY A 362 20.35 19.26 3.68
C GLY A 362 19.30 18.95 2.61
N LEU A 363 18.36 18.03 2.88
CA LEU A 363 17.37 17.56 1.93
C LEU A 363 15.96 17.65 2.54
N PRO A 364 15.00 18.33 1.86
CA PRO A 364 13.63 18.38 2.36
C PRO A 364 12.97 17.00 2.33
N ILE A 365 12.27 16.67 3.41
CA ILE A 365 11.51 15.43 3.55
C ILE A 365 10.08 15.81 3.88
N ALA A 366 9.14 15.43 3.00
CA ALA A 366 7.71 15.63 3.21
C ALA A 366 7.19 14.53 4.16
N THR A 367 6.53 14.91 5.26
CA THR A 367 5.93 13.97 6.20
C THR A 367 4.42 14.20 6.30
N TYR A 368 3.64 13.15 6.09
CA TYR A 368 2.19 13.13 6.18
C TYR A 368 1.67 11.73 6.49
N GLY A 369 0.42 11.62 6.92
CA GLY A 369 -0.12 10.31 7.26
C GLY A 369 -1.60 10.33 7.60
N THR A 370 -2.12 9.17 8.00
CA THR A 370 -3.53 8.97 8.31
C THR A 370 -3.65 8.19 9.63
N ILE A 371 -4.51 8.65 10.53
CA ILE A 371 -4.94 7.85 11.67
C ILE A 371 -5.87 6.75 11.13
N VAL A 372 -5.51 5.50 11.27
CA VAL A 372 -6.20 4.37 10.63
C VAL A 372 -6.84 3.40 11.62
N ALA A 373 -6.51 3.55 12.90
CA ALA A 373 -7.14 2.83 13.99
C ALA A 373 -6.93 3.64 15.28
N PRO A 374 -7.72 3.42 16.35
CA PRO A 374 -7.46 4.03 17.65
C PRO A 374 -6.03 3.74 18.09
N GLY A 375 -5.25 4.81 18.32
CA GLY A 375 -3.86 4.72 18.74
C GLY A 375 -2.83 4.40 17.66
N TRP A 376 -3.23 4.25 16.37
CA TRP A 376 -2.31 3.89 15.28
C TRP A 376 -2.48 4.75 14.03
N ALA A 377 -1.37 5.08 13.41
CA ALA A 377 -1.30 5.81 12.15
C ALA A 377 -0.43 5.11 11.12
N THR A 378 -0.71 5.35 9.85
CA THR A 378 0.25 5.14 8.75
C THR A 378 0.89 6.47 8.39
N VAL A 379 2.20 6.49 8.24
CA VAL A 379 2.98 7.71 7.98
C VAL A 379 3.91 7.51 6.80
N MET A 380 3.87 8.44 5.87
CA MET A 380 4.82 8.55 4.77
C MET A 380 5.81 9.68 5.04
N SER A 381 7.10 9.41 4.85
CA SER A 381 8.16 10.40 4.80
C SER A 381 8.90 10.27 3.48
N LEU A 382 8.69 11.24 2.58
CA LEU A 382 9.14 11.19 1.17
C LEU A 382 10.16 12.29 0.89
N TYR A 383 11.14 11.98 0.04
CA TYR A 383 12.15 12.92 -0.45
C TYR A 383 12.41 12.72 -1.95
N GLY A 384 12.83 13.79 -2.64
CA GLY A 384 13.12 13.75 -4.07
C GLY A 384 14.42 12.99 -4.36
N CYS A 385 14.45 12.27 -5.47
CA CYS A 385 15.64 11.63 -6.03
C CYS A 385 15.56 11.61 -7.57
N ASP A 386 16.65 11.18 -8.20
CA ASP A 386 16.76 11.04 -9.65
C ASP A 386 17.29 9.65 -10.01
N GLU A 387 16.41 8.80 -10.52
CA GLU A 387 16.76 7.44 -10.94
C GLU A 387 17.60 7.37 -12.21
N SER A 388 17.68 8.46 -12.99
CA SER A 388 18.57 8.55 -14.15
C SER A 388 20.04 8.66 -13.75
N ARG A 389 20.32 9.00 -12.47
CA ARG A 389 21.63 9.17 -11.88
C ARG A 389 21.94 8.05 -10.87
N PRO A 390 22.49 6.90 -11.31
CA PRO A 390 22.59 5.69 -10.44
C PRO A 390 23.37 5.90 -9.14
N LEU A 391 24.47 6.64 -9.13
CA LEU A 391 25.27 6.85 -7.92
C LEU A 391 24.58 7.77 -6.91
N PRO A 392 24.09 8.98 -7.26
CA PRO A 392 23.25 9.79 -6.38
C PRO A 392 22.04 9.03 -5.85
N TYR A 393 21.36 8.25 -6.70
CA TYR A 393 20.22 7.43 -6.29
C TYR A 393 20.60 6.40 -5.23
N LEU A 394 21.71 5.65 -5.42
CA LEU A 394 22.23 4.70 -4.43
C LEU A 394 22.53 5.35 -3.09
N LEU A 395 23.20 6.51 -3.14
CA LEU A 395 23.49 7.27 -1.91
C LEU A 395 22.19 7.73 -1.22
N ALA A 396 21.18 8.10 -2.01
CA ALA A 396 19.87 8.49 -1.49
C ALA A 396 19.14 7.32 -0.80
N LEU A 397 19.27 6.07 -1.25
CA LEU A 397 18.65 4.91 -0.60
C LEU A 397 19.03 4.78 0.88
N SER A 398 20.25 5.19 1.26
CA SER A 398 20.67 5.16 2.67
C SER A 398 19.80 6.03 3.57
N LEU A 399 19.13 7.05 3.02
CA LEU A 399 18.21 7.91 3.76
C LEU A 399 16.89 7.19 4.08
N THR A 400 16.41 6.33 3.18
CA THR A 400 15.23 5.47 3.45
C THR A 400 15.46 4.62 4.71
N LYS A 401 16.65 3.99 4.83
CA LYS A 401 17.00 3.24 6.05
C LYS A 401 16.95 4.13 7.29
N LYS A 402 17.52 5.34 7.22
CA LYS A 402 17.49 6.28 8.37
C LYS A 402 16.08 6.69 8.77
N LEU A 403 15.17 6.84 7.80
CA LEU A 403 13.76 7.10 8.07
C LEU A 403 13.10 5.94 8.82
N TYR A 404 13.36 4.69 8.40
CA TYR A 404 12.92 3.52 9.17
C TYR A 404 13.54 3.46 10.56
N ASP A 405 14.84 3.80 10.71
CA ASP A 405 15.49 3.86 12.02
C ASP A 405 14.82 4.90 12.94
N VAL A 406 14.35 6.03 12.39
CA VAL A 406 13.54 7.00 13.15
C VAL A 406 12.21 6.35 13.55
N ALA A 407 11.50 5.69 12.65
CA ALA A 407 10.23 5.04 12.95
C ALA A 407 10.39 3.96 14.05
N PHE A 408 11.42 3.11 13.95
CA PHE A 408 11.67 2.03 14.92
C PHE A 408 11.97 2.55 16.33
N ARG A 409 12.70 3.67 16.45
CA ARG A 409 12.94 4.32 17.76
C ARG A 409 11.66 4.80 18.43
N HIS A 410 10.62 5.06 17.67
CA HIS A 410 9.32 5.48 18.16
C HIS A 410 8.26 4.35 18.16
N GLY A 411 8.71 3.08 18.14
CA GLY A 411 7.81 1.91 18.19
C GLY A 411 7.08 1.63 16.90
N GLY A 412 7.55 2.20 15.79
CA GLY A 412 7.00 1.95 14.45
C GLY A 412 7.46 0.65 13.82
N ARG A 413 6.82 0.29 12.73
CA ARG A 413 7.17 -0.85 11.87
C ARG A 413 6.88 -0.52 10.39
N PRO A 414 7.49 -1.25 9.40
CA PRO A 414 7.15 -1.04 8.01
C PRO A 414 5.65 -1.28 7.75
N TYR A 415 5.06 -0.51 6.83
CA TYR A 415 3.65 -0.70 6.43
C TYR A 415 3.49 -1.94 5.53
N GLY A 416 4.19 -2.02 4.42
CA GLY A 416 4.22 -3.17 3.52
C GLY A 416 5.60 -3.83 3.51
N ILE A 417 5.69 -5.08 3.11
CA ILE A 417 6.97 -5.81 3.07
C ILE A 417 7.56 -5.83 1.65
N GLY A 418 6.89 -6.46 0.70
CA GLY A 418 7.39 -6.62 -0.67
C GLY A 418 8.77 -7.25 -0.73
N VAL A 419 9.67 -6.57 -1.42
CA VAL A 419 11.09 -6.88 -1.52
C VAL A 419 11.90 -5.94 -0.61
N TRP A 420 11.61 -4.63 -0.69
CA TRP A 420 12.44 -3.58 -0.08
C TRP A 420 12.44 -3.60 1.44
N ASN A 421 11.38 -4.07 2.07
CA ASN A 421 11.26 -4.13 3.52
C ASN A 421 11.54 -5.52 4.11
N THR A 422 11.97 -6.49 3.30
CA THR A 422 12.42 -7.80 3.80
C THR A 422 13.58 -7.72 4.79
N PRO A 423 14.52 -6.74 4.72
CA PRO A 423 15.54 -6.57 5.75
C PRO A 423 15.00 -6.23 7.14
N TYR A 424 13.76 -5.78 7.22
CA TYR A 424 13.09 -5.32 8.45
C TYR A 424 12.02 -6.29 8.96
N LEU A 425 12.05 -7.56 8.53
CA LEU A 425 11.04 -8.56 8.96
C LEU A 425 10.96 -8.72 10.48
N ALA A 426 12.11 -8.64 11.19
CA ALA A 426 12.15 -8.72 12.64
C ALA A 426 11.47 -7.52 13.35
N GLN A 427 11.34 -6.38 12.67
CA GLN A 427 10.59 -5.21 13.16
C GLN A 427 9.13 -5.25 12.72
N ALA A 428 8.83 -5.96 11.62
CA ALA A 428 7.49 -6.06 11.07
C ALA A 428 6.62 -7.06 11.83
N MET A 429 7.19 -8.18 12.26
CA MET A 429 6.46 -9.30 12.88
C MET A 429 7.34 -10.09 13.85
N SER A 430 6.73 -10.83 14.76
CA SER A 430 7.45 -11.72 15.70
C SER A 430 8.10 -12.90 14.97
N ALA A 431 9.10 -13.52 15.61
CA ALA A 431 9.75 -14.71 15.08
C ALA A 431 8.76 -15.88 14.91
N GLU A 432 7.80 -16.01 15.82
CA GLU A 432 6.74 -17.03 15.76
C GLU A 432 5.80 -16.81 14.60
N GLU A 433 5.35 -15.56 14.40
CA GLU A 433 4.51 -15.19 13.27
C GLU A 433 5.21 -15.43 11.94
N LEU A 434 6.49 -15.05 11.83
CA LEU A 434 7.29 -15.30 10.63
C LEU A 434 7.46 -16.79 10.34
N ALA A 435 7.71 -17.60 11.39
CA ALA A 435 7.83 -19.05 11.27
C ALA A 435 6.51 -19.69 10.81
N MET A 436 5.38 -19.25 11.38
CA MET A 436 4.04 -19.69 10.99
C MET A 436 3.74 -19.32 9.52
N ARG A 437 3.99 -18.09 9.12
CA ARG A 437 3.76 -17.62 7.74
C ARG A 437 4.63 -18.40 6.73
N ARG A 438 5.88 -18.69 7.07
CA ARG A 438 6.76 -19.55 6.25
C ARG A 438 6.26 -20.99 6.17
N ALA A 439 5.74 -21.55 7.26
CA ALA A 439 5.15 -22.89 7.25
C ALA A 439 3.91 -22.92 6.35
N THR A 440 3.02 -21.94 6.47
CA THR A 440 1.86 -21.76 5.60
C THR A 440 2.25 -21.69 4.13
N LYS A 441 3.28 -20.88 3.80
CA LYS A 441 3.83 -20.81 2.42
C LYS A 441 4.25 -22.19 1.91
N ARG A 442 5.01 -22.96 2.69
CA ARG A 442 5.46 -24.32 2.28
C ARG A 442 4.29 -25.29 2.08
N THR A 443 3.21 -25.12 2.83
CA THR A 443 2.01 -25.96 2.69
C THR A 443 1.23 -25.64 1.40
N PHE A 444 1.01 -24.35 1.11
CA PHE A 444 0.19 -23.93 -0.05
C PHE A 444 0.97 -23.83 -1.35
N ASP A 445 2.28 -23.66 -1.28
CA ASP A 445 3.15 -23.56 -2.45
C ASP A 445 4.50 -24.23 -2.18
N PRO A 446 4.51 -25.58 -2.11
CA PRO A 446 5.71 -26.35 -1.82
C PRO A 446 6.83 -26.19 -2.87
N ALA A 447 6.46 -25.90 -4.13
CA ALA A 447 7.40 -25.64 -5.21
C ALA A 447 7.91 -24.18 -5.23
N ASN A 448 7.35 -23.32 -4.37
CA ASN A 448 7.69 -21.89 -4.27
C ASN A 448 7.59 -21.15 -5.62
N ILE A 449 6.54 -21.43 -6.38
CA ILE A 449 6.31 -20.78 -7.68
C ILE A 449 5.60 -19.43 -7.57
N LEU A 450 4.75 -19.22 -6.53
CA LEU A 450 3.99 -17.98 -6.36
C LEU A 450 4.86 -16.88 -5.76
N ASN A 451 5.08 -15.84 -6.54
CA ASN A 451 5.75 -14.62 -6.16
C ASN A 451 7.08 -14.83 -5.40
N PRO A 452 7.99 -15.69 -5.91
CA PRO A 452 9.20 -16.06 -5.18
C PRO A 452 10.12 -14.86 -4.95
N GLY A 453 10.94 -14.92 -3.88
CA GLY A 453 11.90 -13.87 -3.52
C GLY A 453 11.29 -12.67 -2.79
N LYS A 454 10.04 -12.77 -2.32
CA LYS A 454 9.32 -11.69 -1.63
C LYS A 454 8.84 -12.12 -0.25
N VAL A 455 8.56 -11.13 0.58
CA VAL A 455 7.96 -11.23 1.91
C VAL A 455 8.77 -12.11 2.87
N TYR A 456 8.98 -13.39 2.58
CA TYR A 456 9.57 -14.36 3.52
C TYR A 456 10.97 -14.82 3.15
N ALA A 457 11.41 -14.58 1.92
CA ALA A 457 12.67 -15.06 1.38
C ALA A 457 13.37 -13.94 0.58
N PRO A 458 14.06 -13.02 1.27
CA PRO A 458 14.71 -11.89 0.61
C PRO A 458 15.81 -12.37 -0.35
N PRO A 459 16.03 -11.65 -1.46
CA PRO A 459 17.22 -11.83 -2.28
C PRO A 459 18.50 -11.70 -1.44
N ARG A 460 19.56 -12.40 -1.83
CA ARG A 460 20.83 -12.42 -1.05
C ARG A 460 21.37 -11.03 -0.71
N LEU A 461 21.27 -10.09 -1.64
CA LEU A 461 21.71 -8.71 -1.44
C LEU A 461 20.93 -7.98 -0.34
N LEU A 462 19.66 -8.34 -0.14
CA LEU A 462 18.77 -7.77 0.86
C LEU A 462 18.72 -8.59 2.16
N TRP A 463 19.59 -9.58 2.30
CA TRP A 463 19.74 -10.29 3.56
C TRP A 463 20.16 -9.30 4.67
N PRO A 464 19.50 -9.31 5.86
CA PRO A 464 19.61 -8.23 6.83
C PRO A 464 21.03 -7.78 7.17
N PRO A 465 22.01 -8.66 7.43
CA PRO A 465 23.40 -8.24 7.71
C PRO A 465 24.07 -7.55 6.51
N THR A 466 23.90 -8.11 5.29
CA THR A 466 24.49 -7.55 4.06
C THR A 466 23.89 -6.19 3.73
N PHE A 467 22.56 -6.09 3.82
CA PHE A 467 21.82 -4.85 3.60
C PHE A 467 22.24 -3.76 4.59
N ARG A 468 22.30 -4.10 5.89
CA ARG A 468 22.73 -3.16 6.94
C ARG A 468 24.11 -2.59 6.66
N LEU A 469 25.08 -3.47 6.42
CA LEU A 469 26.46 -3.05 6.10
C LEU A 469 26.49 -2.17 4.85
N GLY A 470 25.82 -2.58 3.78
CA GLY A 470 25.73 -1.81 2.53
C GLY A 470 25.17 -0.42 2.75
N MET A 471 24.06 -0.30 3.51
CA MET A 471 23.44 1.01 3.80
C MET A 471 24.30 1.90 4.70
N GLU A 472 25.09 1.33 5.62
CA GLU A 472 26.03 2.09 6.44
C GLU A 472 27.20 2.63 5.61
N LEU A 473 27.75 1.81 4.70
CA LEU A 473 28.79 2.25 3.76
C LEU A 473 28.29 3.37 2.84
N LEU A 474 27.06 3.24 2.28
CA LEU A 474 26.44 4.28 1.46
C LEU A 474 26.19 5.57 2.27
N ALA A 475 25.78 5.45 3.53
CA ALA A 475 25.59 6.60 4.40
C ALA A 475 26.92 7.32 4.73
N GLY A 476 28.02 6.56 4.89
CA GLY A 476 29.37 7.09 5.04
C GLY A 476 29.82 7.83 3.78
N ALA A 477 29.72 7.20 2.61
CA ALA A 477 30.06 7.80 1.32
C ALA A 477 29.27 9.08 1.05
N ARG A 478 27.96 9.10 1.37
CA ARG A 478 27.13 10.28 1.23
C ARG A 478 27.60 11.47 2.09
N ARG A 479 28.14 11.21 3.30
CA ARG A 479 28.67 12.29 4.15
C ARG A 479 29.87 12.97 3.53
N VAL A 480 30.72 12.20 2.85
CA VAL A 480 31.94 12.71 2.18
C VAL A 480 31.57 13.44 0.88
N SER A 481 30.52 13.00 0.18
CA SER A 481 30.10 13.52 -1.13
C SER A 481 29.11 14.70 -1.05
N LYS A 482 28.93 15.34 0.10
CA LYS A 482 27.95 16.45 0.31
C LYS A 482 28.08 17.64 -0.67
N GLY A 483 29.12 17.71 -1.48
CA GLY A 483 29.27 18.70 -2.55
C GLY A 483 28.91 18.18 -3.96
N TRP A 484 28.47 16.92 -4.12
CA TRP A 484 28.29 16.24 -5.42
C TRP A 484 26.83 15.90 -5.72
N LEU A 485 25.91 16.14 -4.80
CA LEU A 485 24.48 15.91 -4.88
C LEU A 485 23.73 17.24 -5.02
#